data_ce8ecd13e5f0097415a7cec16b813872
#
_entry.id   ce8ecd13e5f0097415a7cec16b813872
#
_cell.length_a   1.000
_cell.length_b   1.000
_cell.length_c   1.000
_cell.angle_alpha   90.00
_cell.angle_beta   90.00
_cell.angle_gamma   90.00
#
_symmetry.space_group_name_H-M   'P 1'
#
loop_
_entity.id
_entity.type
_entity.pdbx_description
1 polymer ?
#
loop_
_entity_poly.entity_id
_entity_poly.type
_entity_poly.pdbx_seq_one_letter_code
_entity_poly.pdbx_strand_id
1 'polypeptide(L)'
;MPHDDRVYLQHIRDAASRIKQYVEGVDEASFKKNFLVQDAVIRQIEIIGEAARHLSPDFRISNPDIPWRDIIGMRDKLIHDYFGVDFERVWLTVQDDLPLLSSQIAELLSTM
;
A
#
# COMPACT_ATOMS: atom_id res chain seq x y z
N MET A 1 10.21 21.21 -12.27
CA MET A 1 10.93 20.42 -11.27
C MET A 1 11.21 19.04 -11.78
N PRO A 2 12.41 18.49 -11.56
CA PRO A 2 12.67 17.11 -11.92
C PRO A 2 11.73 16.19 -11.15
N HIS A 3 11.25 15.15 -11.80
CA HIS A 3 10.46 14.12 -11.16
C HIS A 3 11.37 13.27 -10.28
N ASP A 4 11.01 13.08 -9.01
CA ASP A 4 11.83 12.33 -8.06
C ASP A 4 11.06 11.11 -7.55
N ASP A 5 11.36 9.95 -8.15
CA ASP A 5 10.75 8.69 -7.77
C ASP A 5 11.02 8.31 -6.31
N ARG A 6 12.17 8.74 -5.77
CA ARG A 6 12.53 8.45 -4.39
C ARG A 6 11.49 8.99 -3.40
N VAL A 7 10.96 10.18 -3.64
CA VAL A 7 9.94 10.77 -2.76
C VAL A 7 8.70 9.87 -2.68
N TYR A 8 8.25 9.36 -3.82
CA TYR A 8 7.08 8.49 -3.85
C TYR A 8 7.35 7.13 -3.20
N LEU A 9 8.56 6.59 -3.36
CA LEU A 9 8.95 5.38 -2.64
C LEU A 9 8.97 5.59 -1.13
N GLN A 10 9.41 6.76 -0.66
CA GLN A 10 9.37 7.10 0.76
C GLN A 10 7.92 7.18 1.27
N HIS A 11 7.00 7.72 0.48
CA HIS A 11 5.57 7.73 0.83
C HIS A 11 5.03 6.31 0.97
N ILE A 12 5.39 5.41 0.07
CA ILE A 12 4.96 4.01 0.15
C ILE A 12 5.53 3.35 1.39
N ARG A 13 6.82 3.55 1.67
CA ARG A 13 7.47 3.01 2.87
C ARG A 13 6.75 3.47 4.14
N ASP A 14 6.49 4.76 4.25
CA ASP A 14 5.89 5.34 5.44
C ASP A 14 4.45 4.85 5.63
N ALA A 15 3.68 4.75 4.56
CA ALA A 15 2.31 4.25 4.62
C ALA A 15 2.29 2.78 5.03
N ALA A 16 3.17 1.95 4.48
CA ALA A 16 3.26 0.54 4.86
C ALA A 16 3.64 0.38 6.33
N SER A 17 4.56 1.20 6.82
CA SER A 17 4.97 1.22 8.23
C SER A 17 3.80 1.60 9.15
N ARG A 18 3.00 2.57 8.76
CA ARG A 18 1.81 2.97 9.52
C ARG A 18 0.78 1.85 9.60
N ILE A 19 0.53 1.16 8.49
CA ILE A 19 -0.39 0.03 8.48
C ILE A 19 0.07 -1.05 9.47
N LYS A 20 1.35 -1.36 9.46
CA LYS A 20 1.93 -2.35 10.39
C LYS A 20 1.66 -1.95 11.84
N GLN A 21 1.81 -0.67 12.17
CA GLN A 21 1.52 -0.15 13.51
C GLN A 21 0.04 -0.24 13.85
N TYR A 22 -0.84 0.10 12.91
CA TYR A 22 -2.30 0.11 13.13
C TYR A 22 -2.85 -1.28 13.43
N VAL A 23 -2.29 -2.31 12.81
CA VAL A 23 -2.79 -3.69 12.96
C VAL A 23 -2.01 -4.49 14.02
N GLU A 24 -1.06 -3.87 14.70
CA GLU A 24 -0.32 -4.55 15.76
C GLU A 24 -1.27 -5.00 16.86
N GLY A 25 -1.26 -6.30 17.16
CA GLY A 25 -2.18 -6.87 18.14
C GLY A 25 -3.62 -7.04 17.68
N VAL A 26 -3.90 -6.77 16.40
CA VAL A 26 -5.25 -6.90 15.82
C VAL A 26 -5.32 -8.19 15.01
N ASP A 27 -6.26 -9.08 15.34
CA ASP A 27 -6.53 -10.26 14.53
C ASP A 27 -7.63 -9.99 13.50
N GLU A 28 -7.92 -10.97 12.64
CA GLU A 28 -8.91 -10.82 11.57
C GLU A 28 -10.29 -10.50 12.11
N ALA A 29 -10.72 -11.19 13.18
CA ALA A 29 -12.03 -10.98 13.77
C ALA A 29 -12.17 -9.56 14.35
N SER A 30 -11.14 -9.08 15.03
CA SER A 30 -11.09 -7.70 15.55
C SER A 30 -11.08 -6.68 14.43
N PHE A 31 -10.31 -6.92 13.37
CA PHE A 31 -10.25 -6.03 12.22
C PHE A 31 -11.64 -5.83 11.60
N LYS A 32 -12.41 -6.92 11.44
CA LYS A 32 -13.73 -6.85 10.82
C LYS A 32 -14.75 -6.06 11.65
N LYS A 33 -14.47 -5.83 12.93
CA LYS A 33 -15.37 -5.10 13.85
C LYS A 33 -14.85 -3.70 14.19
N ASN A 34 -13.63 -3.36 13.83
CA ASN A 34 -12.99 -2.11 14.23
C ASN A 34 -12.97 -1.11 13.06
N PHE A 35 -13.99 -0.26 13.01
CA PHE A 35 -14.14 0.71 11.93
C PHE A 35 -12.97 1.69 11.88
N LEU A 36 -12.46 2.10 13.02
CA LEU A 36 -11.34 3.04 13.08
C LEU A 36 -10.09 2.46 12.40
N VAL A 37 -9.75 1.21 12.74
CA VAL A 37 -8.59 0.54 12.14
C VAL A 37 -8.82 0.28 10.65
N GLN A 38 -10.03 -0.14 10.26
CA GLN A 38 -10.39 -0.33 8.85
C GLN A 38 -10.15 0.95 8.05
N ASP A 39 -10.70 2.07 8.52
CA ASP A 39 -10.60 3.34 7.82
C ASP A 39 -9.14 3.82 7.74
N ALA A 40 -8.39 3.66 8.81
CA ALA A 40 -6.98 4.04 8.86
C ALA A 40 -6.14 3.21 7.86
N VAL A 41 -6.36 1.90 7.84
CA VAL A 41 -5.65 0.98 6.93
C VAL A 41 -6.00 1.30 5.48
N ILE A 42 -7.28 1.44 5.16
CA ILE A 42 -7.74 1.74 3.80
C ILE A 42 -7.12 3.05 3.32
N ARG A 43 -7.10 4.07 4.15
CA ARG A 43 -6.48 5.35 3.79
C ARG A 43 -5.02 5.18 3.41
N GLN A 44 -4.26 4.38 4.15
CA GLN A 44 -2.86 4.15 3.84
C GLN A 44 -2.67 3.32 2.56
N ILE A 45 -3.54 2.35 2.30
CA ILE A 45 -3.50 1.59 1.04
C ILE A 45 -3.77 2.53 -0.14
N GLU A 46 -4.70 3.46 -0.01
CA GLU A 46 -4.97 4.47 -1.03
C GLU A 46 -3.74 5.34 -1.28
N ILE A 47 -3.03 5.75 -0.23
CA ILE A 47 -1.80 6.54 -0.34
C ILE A 47 -0.72 5.75 -1.08
N ILE A 48 -0.56 4.46 -0.77
CA ILE A 48 0.39 3.58 -1.46
C ILE A 48 0.09 3.53 -2.96
N GLY A 49 -1.16 3.31 -3.32
CA GLY A 49 -1.57 3.25 -4.73
C GLY A 49 -1.38 4.56 -5.46
N GLU A 50 -1.69 5.68 -4.81
CA GLU A 50 -1.49 7.01 -5.39
C GLU A 50 0.00 7.31 -5.60
N ALA A 51 0.84 6.99 -4.63
CA ALA A 51 2.29 7.17 -4.76
C ALA A 51 2.85 6.29 -5.87
N ALA A 52 2.42 5.03 -5.95
CA ALA A 52 2.84 4.11 -7.01
C ALA A 52 2.48 4.66 -8.40
N ARG A 53 1.28 5.25 -8.53
CA ARG A 53 0.84 5.84 -9.80
C ARG A 53 1.71 7.01 -10.22
N HIS A 54 2.29 7.74 -9.27
CA HIS A 54 3.15 8.89 -9.55
C HIS A 54 4.61 8.52 -9.86
N LEU A 55 5.00 7.26 -9.66
CA LEU A 55 6.31 6.80 -10.11
C LEU A 55 6.41 6.90 -11.64
N SER A 56 7.59 7.23 -12.13
CA SER A 56 7.78 7.32 -13.58
C SER A 56 7.53 5.95 -14.22
N PRO A 57 6.98 5.93 -15.46
CA PRO A 57 6.78 4.67 -16.18
C PRO A 57 8.08 3.88 -16.33
N ASP A 58 9.18 4.54 -16.60
CA ASP A 58 10.48 3.89 -16.74
C ASP A 58 10.91 3.19 -15.45
N PHE A 59 10.68 3.82 -14.31
CA PHE A 59 11.01 3.22 -13.01
C PHE A 59 10.19 1.95 -12.78
N ARG A 60 8.90 1.99 -13.07
CA ARG A 60 8.02 0.82 -12.90
C ARG A 60 8.42 -0.32 -13.83
N ILE A 61 8.76 0.00 -15.08
CA ILE A 61 9.21 -1.00 -16.05
C ILE A 61 10.54 -1.63 -15.61
N SER A 62 11.43 -0.85 -15.02
CA SER A 62 12.73 -1.31 -14.55
C SER A 62 12.64 -2.19 -13.28
N ASN A 63 11.50 -2.18 -12.60
CA ASN A 63 11.30 -2.94 -11.36
C ASN A 63 10.04 -3.81 -11.46
N PRO A 64 10.02 -4.78 -12.40
CA PRO A 64 8.81 -5.55 -12.70
C PRO A 64 8.45 -6.58 -11.62
N ASP A 65 9.33 -6.85 -10.67
CA ASP A 65 9.05 -7.79 -9.56
C ASP A 65 8.02 -7.24 -8.58
N ILE A 66 7.80 -5.92 -8.60
CA ILE A 66 6.78 -5.29 -7.76
C ILE A 66 5.50 -5.16 -8.60
N PRO A 67 4.35 -5.64 -8.10
CA PRO A 67 3.11 -5.65 -8.87
C PRO A 67 2.44 -4.26 -8.88
N TRP A 68 3.05 -3.30 -9.54
CA TRP A 68 2.58 -1.91 -9.59
C TRP A 68 1.13 -1.78 -10.05
N ARG A 69 0.76 -2.55 -11.07
CA ARG A 69 -0.59 -2.51 -11.62
C ARG A 69 -1.64 -2.93 -10.58
N ASP A 70 -1.34 -3.98 -9.82
CA ASP A 70 -2.26 -4.46 -8.78
C ASP A 70 -2.36 -3.47 -7.62
N ILE A 71 -1.23 -2.85 -7.26
CA ILE A 71 -1.17 -1.85 -6.19
C ILE A 71 -2.03 -0.64 -6.56
N ILE A 72 -1.88 -0.13 -7.78
CA ILE A 72 -2.65 1.00 -8.29
C ILE A 72 -4.13 0.61 -8.42
N GLY A 73 -4.40 -0.59 -8.92
CA GLY A 73 -5.76 -1.10 -9.08
C GLY A 73 -6.49 -1.25 -7.75
N MET A 74 -5.81 -1.67 -6.71
CA MET A 74 -6.40 -1.77 -5.37
C MET A 74 -6.86 -0.41 -4.85
N ARG A 75 -6.05 0.63 -5.04
CA ARG A 75 -6.40 2.00 -4.69
C ARG A 75 -7.67 2.44 -5.43
N ASP A 76 -7.72 2.22 -6.74
CA ASP A 76 -8.88 2.63 -7.55
C ASP A 76 -10.14 1.88 -7.11
N LYS A 77 -10.02 0.60 -6.83
CA LYS A 77 -11.14 -0.22 -6.37
C LYS A 77 -11.67 0.27 -5.02
N LEU A 78 -10.80 0.58 -4.07
CA LEU A 78 -11.21 1.07 -2.75
C LEU A 78 -11.92 2.41 -2.82
N ILE A 79 -11.50 3.29 -3.73
CA ILE A 79 -12.13 4.59 -3.90
C ILE A 79 -13.52 4.46 -4.54
N HIS A 80 -13.66 3.58 -5.54
CA HIS A 80 -14.92 3.44 -6.28
C HIS A 80 -15.94 2.56 -5.58
N ASP A 81 -15.51 1.58 -4.77
CA ASP A 81 -16.39 0.63 -4.10
C ASP A 81 -16.69 1.03 -2.66
N TYR A 82 -16.97 2.32 -2.44
CA TYR A 82 -17.15 2.90 -1.11
C TYR A 82 -18.10 2.10 -0.21
N PHE A 83 -19.22 1.61 -0.73
CA PHE A 83 -20.20 0.84 0.03
C PHE A 83 -20.01 -0.67 -0.05
N GLY A 84 -19.08 -1.13 -0.86
CA GLY A 84 -18.86 -2.56 -1.11
C GLY A 84 -17.43 -3.02 -0.83
N VAL A 85 -16.74 -2.37 0.11
CA VAL A 85 -15.35 -2.74 0.44
C VAL A 85 -15.32 -4.15 1.01
N ASP A 86 -14.50 -4.99 0.41
CA ASP A 86 -14.24 -6.35 0.89
C ASP A 86 -13.14 -6.31 1.95
N PHE A 87 -13.53 -6.29 3.23
CA PHE A 87 -12.59 -6.20 4.35
C PHE A 87 -11.74 -7.45 4.50
N GLU A 88 -12.21 -8.60 4.06
CA GLU A 88 -11.41 -9.81 4.03
C GLU A 88 -10.24 -9.65 3.04
N ARG A 89 -10.52 -9.09 1.86
CA ARG A 89 -9.46 -8.80 0.87
C ARG A 89 -8.46 -7.78 1.40
N VAL A 90 -8.95 -6.74 2.09
CA VAL A 90 -8.07 -5.74 2.71
C VAL A 90 -7.18 -6.41 3.76
N TRP A 91 -7.75 -7.26 4.61
CA TRP A 91 -6.98 -7.99 5.62
C TRP A 91 -5.90 -8.87 5.00
N LEU A 92 -6.24 -9.64 3.96
CA LEU A 92 -5.29 -10.49 3.26
C LEU A 92 -4.15 -9.66 2.62
N THR A 93 -4.48 -8.50 2.06
CA THR A 93 -3.49 -7.58 1.52
C THR A 93 -2.50 -7.15 2.60
N VAL A 94 -3.00 -6.81 3.78
CA VAL A 94 -2.17 -6.39 4.91
C VAL A 94 -1.26 -7.52 5.40
N GLN A 95 -1.78 -8.74 5.47
CA GLN A 95 -1.05 -9.87 6.02
C GLN A 95 -0.07 -10.49 5.02
N ASP A 96 -0.45 -10.59 3.75
CA ASP A 96 0.29 -11.35 2.76
C ASP A 96 1.13 -10.45 1.83
N ASP A 97 0.57 -9.35 1.36
CA ASP A 97 1.20 -8.54 0.31
C ASP A 97 2.09 -7.43 0.86
N LEU A 98 1.66 -6.74 1.91
CA LEU A 98 2.39 -5.58 2.42
C LEU A 98 3.76 -5.90 3.01
N PRO A 99 3.98 -7.02 3.72
CA PRO A 99 5.33 -7.32 4.22
C PRO A 99 6.35 -7.47 3.10
N LEU A 100 5.98 -8.13 2.01
CA LEU A 100 6.87 -8.27 0.86
C LEU A 100 7.12 -6.93 0.17
N LEU A 101 6.06 -6.15 -0.05
CA LEU A 101 6.18 -4.81 -0.64
C LEU A 101 7.10 -3.94 0.21
N SER A 102 6.92 -3.95 1.52
CA SER A 102 7.73 -3.17 2.45
C SER A 102 9.21 -3.51 2.31
N SER A 103 9.55 -4.81 2.21
CA SER A 103 10.93 -5.27 2.00
C SER A 103 11.48 -4.81 0.67
N GLN A 104 10.68 -4.93 -0.39
CA GLN A 104 11.09 -4.53 -1.75
C GLN A 104 11.37 -3.03 -1.83
N ILE A 105 10.50 -2.21 -1.23
CA ILE A 105 10.66 -0.76 -1.22
C ILE A 105 11.89 -0.34 -0.41
N ALA A 106 12.12 -0.98 0.74
CA ALA A 106 13.29 -0.71 1.55
C ALA A 106 14.59 -1.00 0.78
N GLU A 107 14.62 -2.10 0.04
CA GLU A 107 15.78 -2.46 -0.80
C GLU A 107 16.01 -1.44 -1.89
N LEU A 108 14.96 -1.01 -2.59
CA LEU A 108 15.08 0.02 -3.63
C LEU A 108 15.61 1.33 -3.05
N LEU A 109 15.11 1.76 -1.92
CA LEU A 109 15.56 2.99 -1.27
C LEU A 109 17.02 2.90 -0.82
N SER A 110 17.49 1.72 -0.42
CA SER A 110 18.86 1.53 0.03
C SER A 110 19.89 1.65 -1.11
N THR A 111 19.45 1.45 -2.36
CA THR A 111 20.32 1.53 -3.54
C THR A 111 20.23 2.87 -4.28
N MET A 112 19.42 3.76 -3.82
CA MET A 112 19.21 5.07 -4.47
C MET A 112 20.04 6.18 -3.89
#